data_43f99bf5074ead42ed3801b09c344840
#
_entry.id   43f99bf5074ead42ed3801b09c344840
#
_cell.length_a   1.000
_cell.length_b   1.000
_cell.length_c   1.000
_cell.angle_alpha   90.00
_cell.angle_beta   90.00
_cell.angle_gamma   90.00
#
_symmetry.space_group_name_H-M   'P 1'
#
loop_
_entity.id
_entity.type
_entity.pdbx_description
1 polymer ?
#
loop_
_entity_poly.entity_id
_entity_poly.type
_entity_poly.pdbx_seq_one_letter_code
_entity_poly.pdbx_strand_id
1 'polypeptide(L)'
;MTNLQDKKIDKFKIFNKEDWSSAYQNVEKELTKEPLKIRKGNNIKNLNGTLLRNGPGILERGGQWVHHPFDGDGMITSIKFENGQPFLTNRFVKTKGYLDCLLYTSPSPRD
;
A
#
# COMPACT_ATOMS: atom_id res chain seq x y z
N MET A 1 -25.96 -10.34 30.38
CA MET A 1 -25.42 -8.98 30.18
C MET A 1 -23.91 -9.01 30.14
N THR A 2 -23.34 -8.49 29.09
CA THR A 2 -21.89 -8.42 28.93
C THR A 2 -21.32 -7.34 29.82
N ASN A 3 -20.35 -7.68 30.64
CA ASN A 3 -19.70 -6.67 31.50
C ASN A 3 -18.66 -5.87 30.70
N LEU A 4 -18.12 -4.84 31.34
CA LEU A 4 -17.13 -3.97 30.69
C LEU A 4 -15.86 -4.71 30.32
N GLN A 5 -15.50 -5.71 31.10
CA GLN A 5 -14.31 -6.48 30.86
C GLN A 5 -14.43 -7.33 29.61
N ASP A 6 -15.58 -7.98 29.41
CA ASP A 6 -15.84 -8.76 28.22
C ASP A 6 -15.83 -7.87 26.97
N LYS A 7 -16.40 -6.66 27.07
CA LYS A 7 -16.36 -5.70 25.97
C LYS A 7 -14.96 -5.29 25.60
N LYS A 8 -14.07 -5.15 26.57
CA LYS A 8 -12.66 -4.83 26.31
C LYS A 8 -11.96 -5.96 25.58
N ILE A 9 -12.22 -7.19 25.99
CA ILE A 9 -11.65 -8.38 25.33
C ILE A 9 -12.14 -8.44 23.89
N ASP A 10 -13.42 -8.21 23.66
CA ASP A 10 -13.96 -8.21 22.30
C ASP A 10 -13.36 -7.11 21.44
N LYS A 11 -13.08 -5.95 22.04
CA LYS A 11 -12.42 -4.87 21.34
C LYS A 11 -11.05 -5.27 20.82
N PHE A 12 -10.28 -5.98 21.62
CA PHE A 12 -8.96 -6.45 21.18
C PHE A 12 -9.06 -7.53 20.13
N LYS A 13 -10.09 -8.36 20.18
CA LYS A 13 -10.32 -9.39 19.18
C LYS A 13 -10.71 -8.81 17.81
N ILE A 14 -11.27 -7.61 17.78
CA ILE A 14 -11.64 -6.95 16.53
C ILE A 14 -10.42 -6.62 15.69
N PHE A 15 -9.30 -6.30 16.34
CA PHE A 15 -8.08 -5.93 15.65
C PHE A 15 -7.24 -7.16 15.33
N ASN A 16 -7.83 -8.10 14.61
CA ASN A 16 -7.07 -9.24 14.13
C ASN A 16 -6.46 -8.92 12.76
N LYS A 17 -5.53 -9.76 12.35
CA LYS A 17 -4.82 -9.59 11.11
C LYS A 17 -5.74 -9.55 9.89
N GLU A 18 -6.82 -10.29 9.92
CA GLU A 18 -7.73 -10.40 8.79
C GLU A 18 -8.51 -9.11 8.53
N ASP A 19 -8.76 -8.32 9.58
CA ASP A 19 -9.55 -7.11 9.44
C ASP A 19 -8.83 -6.02 8.65
N TRP A 20 -7.53 -5.92 8.80
CA TRP A 20 -6.77 -4.87 8.12
C TRP A 20 -5.91 -5.38 6.97
N SER A 21 -5.63 -6.67 6.92
CA SER A 21 -4.78 -7.22 5.88
C SER A 21 -5.39 -7.06 4.49
N SER A 22 -6.71 -7.11 4.38
CA SER A 22 -7.36 -6.90 3.08
C SER A 22 -7.19 -5.49 2.55
N ALA A 23 -7.05 -4.50 3.44
CA ALA A 23 -6.81 -3.13 3.06
C ALA A 23 -5.34 -2.83 2.79
N TYR A 24 -4.44 -3.66 3.30
CA TYR A 24 -2.99 -3.47 3.19
C TYR A 24 -2.34 -4.62 2.42
N GLN A 25 -2.88 -4.90 1.26
CA GLN A 25 -2.33 -5.93 0.39
C GLN A 25 -1.11 -5.40 -0.36
N ASN A 26 -0.23 -6.31 -0.73
CA ASN A 26 0.92 -5.95 -1.55
C ASN A 26 0.49 -5.33 -2.87
N VAL A 27 1.22 -4.31 -3.29
CA VAL A 27 1.12 -3.82 -4.66
C VAL A 27 1.98 -4.74 -5.52
N GLU A 28 1.36 -5.38 -6.47
CA GLU A 28 2.05 -6.39 -7.28
C GLU A 28 2.71 -5.82 -8.52
N LYS A 29 2.27 -4.65 -8.96
CA LYS A 29 2.65 -4.13 -10.26
C LYS A 29 2.94 -2.64 -10.19
N GLU A 30 4.04 -2.23 -10.77
CA GLU A 30 4.34 -0.83 -10.98
C GLU A 30 3.58 -0.32 -12.19
N LEU A 31 2.96 0.84 -12.04
CA LEU A 31 2.21 1.49 -13.12
C LEU A 31 2.98 2.71 -13.61
N THR A 32 2.86 3.01 -14.89
CA THR A 32 3.49 4.17 -15.51
C THR A 32 2.46 4.98 -16.24
N LYS A 33 2.28 6.21 -15.78
CA LYS A 33 1.36 7.18 -16.41
C LYS A 33 0.00 6.59 -16.75
N GLU A 34 -0.55 5.84 -15.81
CA GLU A 34 -1.87 5.22 -15.96
C GLU A 34 -2.94 6.29 -15.77
N PRO A 35 -3.81 6.52 -16.77
CA PRO A 35 -4.86 7.52 -16.60
C PRO A 35 -5.87 7.06 -15.57
N LEU A 36 -6.22 7.95 -14.64
CA LEU A 36 -7.19 7.69 -13.61
C LEU A 36 -8.54 8.27 -14.00
N LYS A 37 -9.57 7.55 -13.68
CA LYS A 37 -10.94 7.98 -13.95
C LYS A 37 -11.48 8.75 -12.76
N ILE A 38 -12.05 9.93 -13.04
CA ILE A 38 -12.70 10.72 -12.02
C ILE A 38 -14.11 10.18 -11.83
N ARG A 39 -14.41 9.70 -10.63
CA ARG A 39 -15.73 9.14 -10.34
C ARG A 39 -16.77 10.21 -10.07
N LYS A 40 -16.37 11.29 -9.46
CA LYS A 40 -17.30 12.33 -9.05
C LYS A 40 -16.59 13.67 -8.96
N GLY A 41 -17.24 14.71 -9.43
CA GLY A 41 -16.68 16.05 -9.42
C GLY A 41 -16.13 16.44 -10.77
N ASN A 42 -16.10 17.74 -11.04
CA ASN A 42 -15.61 18.27 -12.30
C ASN A 42 -14.84 19.58 -12.14
N ASN A 43 -14.51 19.93 -10.91
CA ASN A 43 -13.90 21.23 -10.60
C ASN A 43 -12.38 21.21 -10.67
N ILE A 44 -11.78 20.20 -11.29
CA ILE A 44 -10.33 20.07 -11.32
C ILE A 44 -9.73 20.33 -12.70
N LYS A 45 -10.50 20.88 -13.62
CA LYS A 45 -10.03 21.11 -15.00
C LYS A 45 -8.77 21.98 -15.08
N ASN A 46 -8.60 22.88 -14.13
CA ASN A 46 -7.45 23.77 -14.09
C ASN A 46 -6.36 23.29 -13.14
N LEU A 47 -6.53 22.10 -12.59
CA LEU A 47 -5.55 21.58 -11.66
C LEU A 47 -4.35 21.03 -12.42
N ASN A 48 -3.18 21.57 -12.12
CA ASN A 48 -1.91 21.11 -12.67
C ASN A 48 -0.92 20.94 -11.53
N GLY A 49 -0.13 19.90 -11.60
CA GLY A 49 0.85 19.64 -10.57
C GLY A 49 0.98 18.16 -10.30
N THR A 50 1.83 17.83 -9.33
CA THR A 50 2.12 16.44 -8.99
C THR A 50 2.02 16.27 -7.49
N LEU A 51 1.23 15.28 -7.09
CA LEU A 51 1.15 14.82 -5.71
C LEU A 51 2.07 13.62 -5.57
N LEU A 52 2.99 13.67 -4.63
CA LEU A 52 3.87 12.55 -4.33
C LEU A 52 3.55 12.02 -2.94
N ARG A 53 3.44 10.71 -2.84
CA ARG A 53 3.21 10.04 -1.57
C ARG A 53 4.20 8.91 -1.40
N ASN A 54 4.70 8.76 -0.17
CA ASN A 54 5.56 7.66 0.21
C ASN A 54 4.82 6.78 1.21
N GLY A 55 4.84 5.49 0.96
CA GLY A 55 4.20 4.54 1.86
C GLY A 55 4.66 3.12 1.55
N PRO A 56 4.24 2.15 2.37
CA PRO A 56 4.60 0.76 2.12
C PRO A 56 3.82 0.22 0.92
N GLY A 57 4.53 -0.47 0.05
CA GLY A 57 3.91 -1.14 -1.10
C GLY A 57 3.91 -2.65 -0.96
N ILE A 58 4.83 -3.22 -0.19
CA ILE A 58 4.90 -4.65 0.09
C ILE A 58 4.98 -4.84 1.59
N LEU A 59 4.01 -5.55 2.13
CA LEU A 59 3.89 -5.81 3.56
C LEU A 59 3.99 -7.29 3.89
N GLU A 60 3.91 -8.15 2.90
CA GLU A 60 3.96 -9.59 3.08
C GLU A 60 4.90 -10.22 2.07
N ARG A 61 5.73 -11.15 2.53
CA ARG A 61 6.58 -11.97 1.67
C ARG A 61 6.60 -13.38 2.20
N GLY A 62 6.34 -14.33 1.30
CA GLY A 62 6.39 -15.74 1.67
C GLY A 62 5.43 -16.12 2.78
N GLY A 63 4.30 -15.47 2.86
CA GLY A 63 3.30 -15.73 3.90
C GLY A 63 3.57 -15.04 5.22
N GLN A 64 4.64 -14.26 5.31
CA GLN A 64 4.98 -13.54 6.54
C GLN A 64 4.73 -12.05 6.38
N TRP A 65 3.99 -11.51 7.33
CA TRP A 65 3.72 -10.08 7.39
C TRP A 65 4.80 -9.37 8.18
N VAL A 66 5.07 -8.12 7.80
CA VAL A 66 5.93 -7.25 8.60
C VAL A 66 5.27 -6.99 9.95
N HIS A 67 6.10 -6.73 10.97
CA HIS A 67 5.59 -6.44 12.30
C HIS A 67 4.89 -5.08 12.39
N HIS A 68 5.31 -4.15 11.58
CA HIS A 68 4.76 -2.81 11.54
C HIS A 68 4.69 -2.34 10.09
N PRO A 69 3.66 -1.56 9.71
CA PRO A 69 3.58 -1.05 8.33
C PRO A 69 4.81 -0.29 7.86
N PHE A 70 5.54 0.34 8.78
CA PHE A 70 6.77 1.05 8.42
C PHE A 70 7.91 0.12 8.03
N ASP A 71 7.80 -1.17 8.33
CA ASP A 71 8.81 -2.16 7.95
C ASP A 71 8.60 -2.70 6.54
N GLY A 72 7.52 -2.31 5.87
CA GLY A 72 7.27 -2.71 4.51
C GLY A 72 8.22 -2.05 3.52
N ASP A 73 8.34 -2.65 2.34
CA ASP A 73 9.12 -2.04 1.27
C ASP A 73 8.44 -0.76 0.80
N GLY A 74 9.20 0.32 0.75
CA GLY A 74 8.68 1.62 0.39
C GLY A 74 8.27 1.71 -1.08
N MET A 75 7.23 2.49 -1.32
CA MET A 75 6.77 2.78 -2.67
C MET A 75 6.43 4.26 -2.77
N ILE A 76 6.90 4.89 -3.82
CA ILE A 76 6.52 6.26 -4.15
C ILE A 76 5.37 6.21 -5.13
N THR A 77 4.28 6.87 -4.78
CA THR A 77 3.12 7.03 -5.66
C THR A 77 3.06 8.48 -6.12
N SER A 78 3.01 8.67 -7.42
CA SER A 78 2.91 9.98 -8.05
C SER A 78 1.57 10.09 -8.77
N ILE A 79 0.82 11.13 -8.46
CA ILE A 79 -0.39 11.45 -9.23
C ILE A 79 -0.13 12.81 -9.88
N LYS A 80 0.05 12.77 -11.19
CA LYS A 80 0.30 13.97 -11.97
C LYS A 80 -0.98 14.46 -12.60
N PHE A 81 -1.33 15.71 -12.37
CA PHE A 81 -2.51 16.34 -12.95
C PHE A 81 -2.10 17.20 -14.13
N GLU A 82 -2.60 16.87 -15.29
CA GLU A 82 -2.39 17.64 -16.52
C GLU A 82 -3.74 18.18 -16.97
N ASN A 83 -4.00 19.45 -16.73
CA ASN A 83 -5.29 20.10 -17.04
C ASN A 83 -6.46 19.34 -16.45
N GLY A 84 -6.29 18.89 -15.21
CA GLY A 84 -7.34 18.15 -14.50
C GLY A 84 -7.42 16.68 -14.79
N GLN A 85 -6.62 16.16 -15.72
CA GLN A 85 -6.55 14.71 -15.95
C GLN A 85 -5.45 14.11 -15.07
N PRO A 86 -5.80 13.23 -14.12
CA PRO A 86 -4.80 12.59 -13.27
C PRO A 86 -4.19 11.36 -13.92
N PHE A 87 -2.89 11.21 -13.73
CA PHE A 87 -2.13 10.03 -14.16
C PHE A 87 -1.36 9.47 -12.98
N LEU A 88 -1.43 8.16 -12.80
CA LEU A 88 -0.78 7.46 -11.71
C LEU A 88 0.52 6.80 -12.17
N THR A 89 1.56 7.04 -11.43
CA THR A 89 2.83 6.33 -11.58
C THR A 89 3.28 5.89 -10.19
N ASN A 90 3.64 4.62 -10.04
CA ASN A 90 4.17 4.14 -8.78
C ASN A 90 5.45 3.35 -8.99
N ARG A 91 6.38 3.46 -8.05
CA ARG A 91 7.68 2.79 -8.11
C ARG A 91 8.11 2.37 -6.72
N PHE A 92 8.60 1.15 -6.62
CA PHE A 92 9.24 0.71 -5.39
C PHE A 92 10.55 1.44 -5.18
N VAL A 93 10.83 1.75 -3.92
CA VAL A 93 12.13 2.25 -3.54
C VAL A 93 13.08 1.06 -3.52
N LYS A 94 14.08 1.09 -4.38
CA LYS A 94 14.98 -0.05 -4.58
C LYS A 94 16.07 -0.06 -3.53
N THR A 95 15.69 -0.34 -2.30
CA THR A 95 16.64 -0.53 -1.21
C THR A 95 17.34 -1.86 -1.36
N LYS A 96 18.43 -2.04 -0.61
CA LYS A 96 19.11 -3.32 -0.58
C LYS A 96 18.17 -4.43 -0.13
N GLY A 97 17.38 -4.18 0.91
CA GLY A 97 16.42 -5.16 1.40
C GLY A 97 15.39 -5.55 0.36
N TYR A 98 14.88 -4.60 -0.39
CA TYR A 98 13.93 -4.86 -1.47
C TYR A 98 14.57 -5.73 -2.56
N LEU A 99 15.77 -5.37 -2.99
CA LEU A 99 16.48 -6.11 -4.05
C LEU A 99 16.86 -7.51 -3.60
N ASP A 100 17.34 -7.66 -2.37
CA ASP A 100 17.65 -8.98 -1.81
C ASP A 100 16.40 -9.85 -1.77
N CYS A 101 15.26 -9.29 -1.42
CA CYS A 101 14.00 -10.02 -1.41
C CYS A 101 13.60 -10.50 -2.80
N LEU A 102 13.79 -9.70 -3.82
CA LEU A 102 13.48 -10.10 -5.18
C LEU A 102 14.32 -11.29 -5.63
N LEU A 103 15.60 -11.34 -5.22
CA LEU A 103 16.48 -12.43 -5.59
C LEU A 103 16.09 -13.75 -4.93
N TYR A 104 15.55 -13.71 -3.74
CA TYR A 104 15.32 -14.93 -2.94
C TYR A 104 13.86 -15.31 -2.80
N THR A 105 12.93 -14.60 -3.39
CA THR A 105 11.52 -14.90 -3.24
C THR A 105 11.02 -15.98 -4.17
N SER A 106 11.68 -16.21 -5.31
CA SER A 106 11.24 -17.21 -6.28
C SER A 106 12.42 -17.64 -7.11
N PRO A 107 12.58 -18.95 -7.36
CA PRO A 107 11.77 -20.04 -6.84
C PRO A 107 12.20 -20.52 -5.45
N SER A 108 13.31 -20.00 -4.94
CA SER A 108 13.83 -20.45 -3.66
C SER A 108 13.11 -19.79 -2.52
N PRO A 109 12.61 -20.56 -1.54
CA PRO A 109 12.01 -19.96 -0.37
C PRO A 109 13.05 -19.16 0.40
N ARG A 110 12.59 -18.12 1.01
CA ARG A 110 13.43 -17.26 1.82
C ARG A 110 13.52 -17.82 3.22
N ASP A 111 14.69 -17.97 3.68
CA ASP A 111 14.97 -18.46 5.02
C ASP A 111 14.79 -17.37 6.08
#